data_28a85af4300d7d05cf1443c6aecf8e4e
#
_entry.id   28a85af4300d7d05cf1443c6aecf8e4e
#
_cell.length_a   1.000
_cell.length_b   1.000
_cell.length_c   1.000
_cell.angle_alpha   90.00
_cell.angle_beta   90.00
_cell.angle_gamma   90.00
#
_symmetry.space_group_name_H-M   'P 1'
#
loop_
_entity.id
_entity.type
_entity.pdbx_description
1 polymer ?
#
loop_
_entity_poly.entity_id
_entity_poly.type
_entity_poly.pdbx_seq_one_letter_code
_entity_poly.pdbx_strand_id
1 'polypeptide(L)'
;MTATQRRCLTASAALLFTGMAWAHGDHGDAAPLGLGSFMTGFLHPFTGWDHVVAMVAVGLWGAFLGRPAIWVLPIVFPLVMAFGGFLGLVGVPIPGIEVGIALSAVVLGVMVAAAARPPLWVAGVLVGGFAIFHGHAHGTELPSAADPLLYSLGFVLATGLMHAGGIAFGLLTRWPAGRWAVRAGGGLIGLVGLSFLLAATT
;
A
#
# COMPACT_ATOMS: atom_id res chain seq x y z
N MET A 1 -0.93 0.35 -40.89
CA MET A 1 -0.34 1.27 -39.92
C MET A 1 1.11 1.53 -40.28
N THR A 2 1.47 2.77 -40.53
CA THR A 2 2.83 3.17 -40.94
C THR A 2 3.77 3.17 -39.72
N ALA A 3 5.09 3.04 -39.98
CA ALA A 3 6.11 3.05 -38.91
C ALA A 3 6.05 4.32 -38.02
N THR A 4 5.58 5.42 -38.57
CA THR A 4 5.38 6.70 -37.88
C THR A 4 4.23 6.61 -36.84
N GLN A 5 3.14 5.91 -37.16
CA GLN A 5 2.02 5.71 -36.23
C GLN A 5 2.40 4.82 -35.04
N ARG A 6 3.27 3.82 -35.24
CA ARG A 6 3.80 2.99 -34.16
C ARG A 6 4.70 3.79 -33.18
N ARG A 7 5.53 4.70 -33.74
CA ARG A 7 6.42 5.55 -32.92
C ARG A 7 5.65 6.59 -32.10
N CYS A 8 4.53 7.12 -32.60
CA CYS A 8 3.68 8.02 -31.83
C CYS A 8 2.96 7.31 -30.67
N LEU A 9 2.48 6.06 -30.86
CA LEU A 9 1.81 5.29 -29.82
C LEU A 9 2.77 4.86 -28.71
N THR A 10 4.02 4.51 -29.05
CA THR A 10 5.04 4.17 -28.03
C THR A 10 5.55 5.40 -27.29
N ALA A 11 5.66 6.56 -27.93
CA ALA A 11 6.03 7.81 -27.27
C ALA A 11 4.93 8.33 -26.33
N SER A 12 3.65 8.18 -26.70
CA SER A 12 2.54 8.59 -25.84
C SER A 12 2.37 7.70 -24.59
N ALA A 13 2.66 6.41 -24.69
CA ALA A 13 2.67 5.49 -23.55
C ALA A 13 3.85 5.78 -22.60
N ALA A 14 5.02 6.12 -23.13
CA ALA A 14 6.19 6.48 -22.32
C ALA A 14 6.01 7.79 -21.55
N LEU A 15 5.30 8.78 -22.12
CA LEU A 15 5.05 10.07 -21.46
C LEU A 15 4.04 9.99 -20.30
N LEU A 16 3.19 8.96 -20.26
CA LEU A 16 2.28 8.75 -19.13
C LEU A 16 2.96 8.07 -17.92
N PHE A 17 4.11 7.41 -18.13
CA PHE A 17 4.84 6.72 -17.06
C PHE A 17 6.01 7.53 -16.47
N THR A 18 6.54 8.53 -17.18
CA THR A 18 7.66 9.34 -16.70
C THR A 18 7.28 10.40 -15.66
N GLY A 19 5.99 10.60 -15.37
CA GLY A 19 5.51 11.55 -14.36
C GLY A 19 5.50 10.99 -12.92
N MET A 20 5.79 9.72 -12.70
CA MET A 20 5.62 9.07 -11.39
C MET A 20 6.93 8.85 -10.60
N ALA A 21 8.08 9.23 -11.16
CA ALA A 21 9.39 8.99 -10.51
C ALA A 21 9.92 10.20 -9.70
N TRP A 22 9.08 11.19 -9.37
CA TRP A 22 9.49 12.39 -8.65
C TRP A 22 8.68 12.57 -7.35
N ALA A 23 8.72 11.58 -6.45
CA ALA A 23 8.11 11.69 -5.12
C ALA A 23 9.15 11.77 -3.98
N HIS A 24 10.44 11.85 -4.29
CA HIS A 24 11.47 12.11 -3.28
C HIS A 24 12.06 13.51 -3.46
N GLY A 25 11.19 14.51 -3.43
CA GLY A 25 11.59 15.90 -3.27
C GLY A 25 11.90 16.15 -1.81
N ASP A 26 13.16 16.50 -1.53
CA ASP A 26 13.63 17.07 -0.29
C ASP A 26 12.83 18.36 0.04
N HIS A 27 11.69 18.18 0.72
CA HIS A 27 10.94 19.32 1.27
C HIS A 27 11.57 19.67 2.61
N GLY A 28 12.67 20.41 2.55
CA GLY A 28 13.32 21.03 3.70
C GLY A 28 12.49 22.12 4.39
N ASP A 29 11.18 21.99 4.43
CA ASP A 29 10.30 22.85 5.20
C ASP A 29 10.05 22.17 6.56
N ALA A 30 10.51 22.82 7.62
CA ALA A 30 10.26 22.43 9.00
C ALA A 30 8.75 22.19 9.17
N ALA A 31 8.34 20.93 9.31
CA ALA A 31 6.93 20.60 9.54
C ALA A 31 6.48 21.32 10.81
N PRO A 32 5.39 22.10 10.76
CA PRO A 32 4.92 22.81 11.94
C PRO A 32 4.62 21.81 13.06
N LEU A 33 5.08 22.10 14.27
CA LEU A 33 4.73 21.32 15.46
C LEU A 33 3.20 21.25 15.61
N GLY A 34 2.68 20.16 16.12
CA GLY A 34 1.26 19.98 16.37
C GLY A 34 0.47 19.53 15.16
N LEU A 35 -0.59 20.27 14.78
CA LEU A 35 -1.49 19.90 13.67
C LEU A 35 -0.76 19.70 12.34
N GLY A 36 0.37 20.40 12.12
CA GLY A 36 1.22 20.23 10.94
C GLY A 36 1.80 18.82 10.85
N SER A 37 2.36 18.31 11.92
CA SER A 37 2.90 16.93 11.97
C SER A 37 1.81 15.88 11.75
N PHE A 38 0.61 16.07 12.32
CA PHE A 38 -0.54 15.21 12.07
C PHE A 38 -0.93 15.21 10.59
N MET A 39 -1.08 16.38 9.97
CA MET A 39 -1.47 16.48 8.56
C MET A 39 -0.41 15.92 7.62
N THR A 40 0.87 16.13 7.92
CA THR A 40 1.96 15.52 7.16
C THR A 40 1.89 14.01 7.23
N GLY A 41 1.71 13.43 8.43
CA GLY A 41 1.52 11.99 8.59
C GLY A 41 0.25 11.47 7.91
N PHE A 42 -0.86 12.22 7.96
CA PHE A 42 -2.11 11.85 7.31
C PHE A 42 -2.01 11.83 5.78
N LEU A 43 -1.33 12.80 5.19
CA LEU A 43 -1.19 12.89 3.73
C LEU A 43 -0.11 11.96 3.18
N HIS A 44 0.90 11.62 3.99
CA HIS A 44 2.06 10.86 3.55
C HIS A 44 1.72 9.53 2.85
N PRO A 45 0.86 8.64 3.39
CA PRO A 45 0.58 7.36 2.74
C PRO A 45 -0.17 7.48 1.41
N PHE A 46 -0.74 8.64 1.08
CA PHE A 46 -1.35 8.88 -0.23
C PHE A 46 -0.34 9.28 -1.30
N THR A 47 0.90 9.58 -0.95
CA THR A 47 1.93 9.99 -1.91
C THR A 47 2.58 8.80 -2.64
N GLY A 48 2.53 7.60 -2.05
CA GLY A 48 3.03 6.35 -2.64
C GLY A 48 1.90 5.45 -3.14
N TRP A 49 1.75 5.29 -4.47
CA TRP A 49 0.71 4.43 -5.03
C TRP A 49 0.87 2.96 -4.68
N ASP A 50 2.10 2.47 -4.48
CA ASP A 50 2.44 1.13 -3.99
C ASP A 50 1.82 0.89 -2.61
N HIS A 51 1.91 1.87 -1.70
CA HIS A 51 1.29 1.85 -0.39
C HIS A 51 -0.23 1.89 -0.49
N VAL A 52 -0.79 2.82 -1.28
CA VAL A 52 -2.25 2.96 -1.44
C VAL A 52 -2.88 1.65 -1.89
N VAL A 53 -2.33 1.00 -2.93
CA VAL A 53 -2.90 -0.24 -3.46
C VAL A 53 -2.77 -1.39 -2.47
N ALA A 54 -1.67 -1.46 -1.70
CA ALA A 54 -1.48 -2.48 -0.68
C ALA A 54 -2.47 -2.30 0.49
N MET A 55 -2.67 -1.07 0.99
CA MET A 55 -3.63 -0.78 2.05
C MET A 55 -5.07 -1.13 1.63
N VAL A 56 -5.46 -0.71 0.42
CA VAL A 56 -6.76 -1.05 -0.16
C VAL A 56 -6.91 -2.58 -0.29
N ALA A 57 -5.85 -3.29 -0.73
CA ALA A 57 -5.87 -4.74 -0.87
C ALA A 57 -6.08 -5.46 0.45
N VAL A 58 -5.50 -5.00 1.57
CA VAL A 58 -5.72 -5.57 2.91
C VAL A 58 -7.20 -5.49 3.30
N GLY A 59 -7.81 -4.31 3.16
CA GLY A 59 -9.23 -4.13 3.44
C GLY A 59 -10.14 -4.96 2.54
N LEU A 60 -9.83 -4.96 1.24
CA LEU A 60 -10.53 -5.73 0.22
C LEU A 60 -10.52 -7.23 0.52
N TRP A 61 -9.32 -7.78 0.81
CA TRP A 61 -9.17 -9.19 1.11
C TRP A 61 -9.83 -9.57 2.43
N GLY A 62 -9.72 -8.72 3.47
CA GLY A 62 -10.43 -8.90 4.72
C GLY A 62 -11.94 -9.03 4.55
N ALA A 63 -12.54 -8.13 3.73
CA ALA A 63 -13.96 -8.19 3.40
C ALA A 63 -14.33 -9.43 2.58
N PHE A 64 -13.47 -9.83 1.64
CA PHE A 64 -13.63 -11.02 0.82
C PHE A 64 -13.60 -12.32 1.65
N LEU A 65 -12.70 -12.40 2.64
CA LEU A 65 -12.62 -13.51 3.58
C LEU A 65 -13.81 -13.56 4.55
N GLY A 66 -14.41 -12.41 4.84
CA GLY A 66 -15.55 -12.29 5.76
C GLY A 66 -15.13 -12.23 7.23
N ARG A 67 -16.05 -12.53 8.15
CA ARG A 67 -15.74 -12.50 9.60
C ARG A 67 -14.92 -13.73 10.01
N PRO A 68 -13.90 -13.58 10.89
CA PRO A 68 -13.48 -12.33 11.53
C PRO A 68 -12.41 -11.54 10.76
N ALA A 69 -11.92 -12.01 9.60
CA ALA A 69 -10.83 -11.42 8.84
C ALA A 69 -11.03 -9.94 8.49
N ILE A 70 -12.29 -9.54 8.22
CA ILE A 70 -12.67 -8.15 7.90
C ILE A 70 -12.23 -7.13 8.96
N TRP A 71 -12.05 -7.57 10.21
CA TRP A 71 -11.56 -6.73 11.32
C TRP A 71 -10.12 -7.06 11.69
N VAL A 72 -9.78 -8.35 11.69
CA VAL A 72 -8.46 -8.81 12.12
C VAL A 72 -7.36 -8.29 11.21
N LEU A 73 -7.51 -8.35 9.87
CA LEU A 73 -6.45 -7.93 8.97
C LEU A 73 -6.20 -6.41 9.02
N PRO A 74 -7.23 -5.53 8.98
CA PRO A 74 -7.06 -4.09 9.16
C PRO A 74 -6.53 -3.65 10.53
N ILE A 75 -6.62 -4.50 11.56
CA ILE A 75 -6.04 -4.24 12.88
C ILE A 75 -4.60 -4.74 12.94
N VAL A 76 -4.33 -5.95 12.45
CA VAL A 76 -2.99 -6.56 12.44
C VAL A 76 -2.02 -5.69 11.63
N PHE A 77 -2.46 -5.17 10.48
CA PHE A 77 -1.59 -4.41 9.60
C PHE A 77 -0.99 -3.18 10.32
N PRO A 78 -1.75 -2.20 10.84
CA PRO A 78 -1.18 -1.02 11.47
C PRO A 78 -0.41 -1.34 12.77
N LEU A 79 -0.81 -2.37 13.53
CA LEU A 79 -0.07 -2.77 14.73
C LEU A 79 1.33 -3.29 14.39
N VAL A 80 1.42 -4.18 13.41
CA VAL A 80 2.72 -4.74 12.99
C VAL A 80 3.51 -3.70 12.20
N MET A 81 2.84 -2.83 11.44
CA MET A 81 3.46 -1.69 10.76
C MET A 81 4.10 -0.72 11.76
N ALA A 82 3.45 -0.43 12.90
CA ALA A 82 4.05 0.39 13.96
C ALA A 82 5.35 -0.23 14.50
N PHE A 83 5.38 -1.56 14.67
CA PHE A 83 6.60 -2.27 15.03
C PHE A 83 7.68 -2.17 13.96
N GLY A 84 7.33 -2.36 12.68
CA GLY A 84 8.25 -2.13 11.56
C GLY A 84 8.80 -0.70 11.52
N GLY A 85 7.93 0.28 11.78
CA GLY A 85 8.31 1.70 11.87
C GLY A 85 9.29 1.98 12.99
N PHE A 86 9.09 1.36 14.15
CA PHE A 86 10.07 1.43 15.26
C PHE A 86 11.42 0.85 14.83
N LEU A 87 11.46 -0.27 14.12
CA LEU A 87 12.72 -0.84 13.61
C LEU A 87 13.42 0.10 12.64
N GLY A 88 12.68 0.75 11.74
CA GLY A 88 13.21 1.76 10.83
C GLY A 88 13.76 2.98 11.57
N LEU A 89 13.02 3.48 12.55
CA LEU A 89 13.41 4.66 13.36
C LEU A 89 14.71 4.41 14.15
N VAL A 90 14.90 3.20 14.70
CA VAL A 90 16.14 2.86 15.43
C VAL A 90 17.26 2.36 14.53
N GLY A 91 17.07 2.38 13.21
CA GLY A 91 18.11 2.07 12.22
C GLY A 91 18.44 0.58 12.08
N VAL A 92 17.53 -0.34 12.45
CA VAL A 92 17.72 -1.78 12.20
C VAL A 92 17.62 -2.04 10.70
N PRO A 93 18.68 -2.56 10.04
CA PRO A 93 18.65 -2.75 8.60
C PRO A 93 17.76 -3.94 8.22
N ILE A 94 16.80 -3.71 7.33
CA ILE A 94 16.00 -4.77 6.69
C ILE A 94 16.27 -4.71 5.19
N PRO A 95 16.81 -5.76 4.57
CA PRO A 95 17.09 -5.75 3.13
C PRO A 95 15.81 -5.88 2.31
N GLY A 96 15.80 -5.26 1.11
CA GLY A 96 14.74 -5.46 0.12
C GLY A 96 13.40 -4.84 0.51
N ILE A 97 13.40 -3.70 1.19
CA ILE A 97 12.17 -2.99 1.62
C ILE A 97 11.25 -2.73 0.43
N GLU A 98 11.73 -2.10 -0.63
CA GLU A 98 10.95 -1.79 -1.83
C GLU A 98 10.36 -3.05 -2.49
N VAL A 99 11.17 -4.12 -2.54
CA VAL A 99 10.73 -5.43 -3.05
C VAL A 99 9.62 -6.01 -2.16
N GLY A 100 9.76 -5.92 -0.83
CA GLY A 100 8.75 -6.38 0.12
C GLY A 100 7.43 -5.63 -0.01
N ILE A 101 7.49 -4.30 -0.17
CA ILE A 101 6.33 -3.43 -0.41
C ILE A 101 5.64 -3.81 -1.72
N ALA A 102 6.38 -3.88 -2.82
CA ALA A 102 5.83 -4.25 -4.13
C ALA A 102 5.22 -5.66 -4.13
N LEU A 103 5.90 -6.64 -3.51
CA LEU A 103 5.40 -8.00 -3.35
C LEU A 103 4.08 -8.06 -2.56
N SER A 104 3.87 -7.16 -1.60
CA SER A 104 2.60 -7.12 -0.86
C SER A 104 1.42 -6.87 -1.79
N ALA A 105 1.52 -5.91 -2.70
CA ALA A 105 0.49 -5.61 -3.67
C ALA A 105 0.29 -6.78 -4.67
N VAL A 106 1.37 -7.40 -5.14
CA VAL A 106 1.30 -8.58 -6.03
C VAL A 106 0.58 -9.72 -5.34
N VAL A 107 1.04 -10.12 -4.16
CA VAL A 107 0.51 -11.30 -3.45
C VAL A 107 -0.94 -11.06 -3.03
N LEU A 108 -1.24 -9.93 -2.38
CA LEU A 108 -2.60 -9.62 -1.93
C LEU A 108 -3.56 -9.49 -3.13
N GLY A 109 -3.10 -8.83 -4.21
CA GLY A 109 -3.87 -8.72 -5.45
C GLY A 109 -4.19 -10.08 -6.06
N VAL A 110 -3.21 -10.98 -6.13
CA VAL A 110 -3.40 -12.37 -6.63
C VAL A 110 -4.35 -13.14 -5.71
N MET A 111 -4.22 -13.02 -4.38
CA MET A 111 -5.13 -13.69 -3.43
C MET A 111 -6.59 -13.28 -3.66
N VAL A 112 -6.84 -12.00 -3.89
CA VAL A 112 -8.20 -11.50 -4.20
C VAL A 112 -8.66 -11.97 -5.57
N ALA A 113 -7.83 -11.86 -6.61
CA ALA A 113 -8.18 -12.27 -7.99
C ALA A 113 -8.47 -13.75 -8.09
N ALA A 114 -7.68 -14.60 -7.42
CA ALA A 114 -7.87 -16.04 -7.33
C ALA A 114 -9.02 -16.44 -6.40
N ALA A 115 -9.63 -15.49 -5.70
CA ALA A 115 -10.64 -15.77 -4.67
C ALA A 115 -10.11 -16.73 -3.56
N ALA A 116 -8.84 -16.63 -3.23
CA ALA A 116 -8.17 -17.51 -2.27
C ALA A 116 -8.67 -17.27 -0.84
N ARG A 117 -8.95 -18.36 -0.13
CA ARG A 117 -9.46 -18.36 1.25
C ARG A 117 -8.60 -19.22 2.17
N PRO A 118 -7.37 -18.82 2.46
CA PRO A 118 -6.53 -19.54 3.41
C PRO A 118 -7.11 -19.43 4.83
N PRO A 119 -6.66 -20.27 5.76
CA PRO A 119 -6.94 -20.11 7.18
C PRO A 119 -6.55 -18.70 7.66
N LEU A 120 -7.30 -18.16 8.64
CA LEU A 120 -7.10 -16.78 9.12
C LEU A 120 -5.68 -16.50 9.58
N TRP A 121 -5.04 -17.47 10.25
CA TRP A 121 -3.66 -17.30 10.72
C TRP A 121 -2.66 -17.12 9.56
N VAL A 122 -2.87 -17.81 8.43
CA VAL A 122 -2.05 -17.62 7.21
C VAL A 122 -2.23 -16.21 6.66
N ALA A 123 -3.49 -15.75 6.57
CA ALA A 123 -3.78 -14.40 6.12
C ALA A 123 -3.16 -13.34 7.06
N GLY A 124 -3.24 -13.56 8.37
CA GLY A 124 -2.63 -12.70 9.38
C GLY A 124 -1.11 -12.64 9.28
N VAL A 125 -0.44 -13.80 9.08
CA VAL A 125 1.02 -13.88 8.91
C VAL A 125 1.46 -13.17 7.63
N LEU A 126 0.76 -13.37 6.50
CA LEU A 126 1.07 -12.68 5.25
C LEU A 126 0.93 -11.16 5.39
N VAL A 127 -0.21 -10.70 5.91
CA VAL A 127 -0.49 -9.28 6.11
C VAL A 127 0.49 -8.66 7.11
N GLY A 128 0.78 -9.34 8.23
CA GLY A 128 1.74 -8.88 9.23
C GLY A 128 3.17 -8.85 8.69
N GLY A 129 3.59 -9.88 7.94
CA GLY A 129 4.91 -9.91 7.32
C GLY A 129 5.12 -8.71 6.37
N PHE A 130 4.15 -8.42 5.51
CA PHE A 130 4.21 -7.26 4.64
C PHE A 130 4.15 -5.92 5.41
N ALA A 131 3.37 -5.86 6.49
CA ALA A 131 3.28 -4.66 7.32
C ALA A 131 4.64 -4.24 7.92
N ILE A 132 5.56 -5.18 8.18
CA ILE A 132 6.92 -4.86 8.64
C ILE A 132 7.67 -4.02 7.60
N PHE A 133 7.64 -4.41 6.32
CA PHE A 133 8.31 -3.66 5.24
C PHE A 133 7.73 -2.25 5.09
N HIS A 134 6.39 -2.13 5.05
CA HIS A 134 5.73 -0.83 4.97
C HIS A 134 6.07 0.05 6.18
N GLY A 135 6.03 -0.52 7.38
CA GLY A 135 6.36 0.22 8.60
C GLY A 135 7.82 0.68 8.61
N HIS A 136 8.75 -0.20 8.24
CA HIS A 136 10.17 0.12 8.22
C HIS A 136 10.48 1.28 7.27
N ALA A 137 9.93 1.27 6.04
CA ALA A 137 10.06 2.38 5.10
C ALA A 137 9.64 3.71 5.76
N HIS A 138 8.43 3.75 6.31
CA HIS A 138 7.91 4.96 6.94
C HIS A 138 8.67 5.39 8.20
N GLY A 139 9.25 4.44 8.94
CA GLY A 139 10.11 4.75 10.08
C GLY A 139 11.42 5.43 9.67
N THR A 140 11.99 5.02 8.53
CA THR A 140 13.20 5.65 7.98
C THR A 140 12.93 7.01 7.32
N GLU A 141 11.70 7.23 6.84
CA GLU A 141 11.27 8.46 6.16
C GLU A 141 10.64 9.52 7.10
N LEU A 142 10.58 9.22 8.41
CA LEU A 142 10.00 10.16 9.37
C LEU A 142 10.76 11.48 9.37
N PRO A 143 10.11 12.63 9.08
CA PRO A 143 10.80 13.92 9.08
C PRO A 143 11.35 14.26 10.48
N SER A 144 12.61 14.66 10.56
CA SER A 144 13.30 14.96 11.83
C SER A 144 12.66 16.08 12.64
N ALA A 145 11.94 16.99 11.97
CA ALA A 145 11.24 18.11 12.61
C ALA A 145 9.78 17.77 12.99
N ALA A 146 9.27 16.60 12.64
CA ALA A 146 7.91 16.21 12.97
C ALA A 146 7.81 15.69 14.41
N ASP A 147 6.65 15.94 15.06
CA ASP A 147 6.27 15.21 16.27
C ASP A 147 5.94 13.77 15.89
N PRO A 148 6.69 12.75 16.36
CA PRO A 148 6.51 11.37 15.92
C PRO A 148 5.13 10.80 16.29
N LEU A 149 4.55 11.21 17.43
CA LEU A 149 3.25 10.72 17.87
C LEU A 149 2.13 11.27 16.98
N LEU A 150 2.10 12.58 16.75
CA LEU A 150 1.09 13.22 15.92
C LEU A 150 1.19 12.78 14.46
N TYR A 151 2.41 12.65 13.93
CA TYR A 151 2.64 12.08 12.61
C TYR A 151 2.06 10.65 12.52
N SER A 152 2.40 9.79 13.48
CA SER A 152 1.93 8.40 13.49
C SER A 152 0.42 8.30 13.62
N LEU A 153 -0.22 9.17 14.42
CA LEU A 153 -1.68 9.21 14.53
C LEU A 153 -2.35 9.58 13.20
N GLY A 154 -1.84 10.60 12.51
CA GLY A 154 -2.32 10.98 11.18
C GLY A 154 -2.16 9.84 10.18
N PHE A 155 -0.99 9.22 10.17
CA PHE A 155 -0.66 8.09 9.30
C PHE A 155 -1.58 6.87 9.53
N VAL A 156 -1.79 6.46 10.77
CA VAL A 156 -2.67 5.33 11.12
C VAL A 156 -4.12 5.63 10.73
N LEU A 157 -4.59 6.86 10.90
CA LEU A 157 -5.93 7.25 10.47
C LEU A 157 -6.09 7.15 8.95
N ALA A 158 -5.12 7.65 8.18
CA ALA A 158 -5.13 7.56 6.71
C ALA A 158 -5.11 6.10 6.23
N THR A 159 -4.24 5.27 6.81
CA THR A 159 -4.18 3.82 6.56
C THR A 159 -5.53 3.14 6.85
N GLY A 160 -6.14 3.47 7.99
CA GLY A 160 -7.47 2.96 8.36
C GLY A 160 -8.57 3.35 7.36
N LEU A 161 -8.53 4.57 6.82
CA LEU A 161 -9.46 5.01 5.77
C LEU A 161 -9.27 4.24 4.46
N MET A 162 -8.03 3.96 4.07
CA MET A 162 -7.75 3.13 2.89
C MET A 162 -8.23 1.69 3.08
N HIS A 163 -8.02 1.09 4.27
CA HIS A 163 -8.59 -0.21 4.61
C HIS A 163 -10.12 -0.17 4.53
N ALA A 164 -10.75 0.87 5.07
CA ALA A 164 -12.22 1.03 5.02
C ALA A 164 -12.73 1.14 3.57
N GLY A 165 -12.02 1.86 2.69
CA GLY A 165 -12.29 1.92 1.26
C GLY A 165 -12.21 0.53 0.60
N GLY A 166 -11.16 -0.22 0.90
CA GLY A 166 -10.98 -1.60 0.47
C GLY A 166 -12.10 -2.52 0.96
N ILE A 167 -12.49 -2.39 2.24
CA ILE A 167 -13.62 -3.14 2.81
C ILE A 167 -14.91 -2.80 2.06
N ALA A 168 -15.21 -1.51 1.86
CA ALA A 168 -16.43 -1.07 1.17
C ALA A 168 -16.51 -1.66 -0.23
N PHE A 169 -15.40 -1.65 -0.99
CA PHE A 169 -15.33 -2.29 -2.30
C PHE A 169 -15.46 -3.82 -2.20
N GLY A 170 -14.80 -4.46 -1.23
CA GLY A 170 -14.85 -5.90 -1.00
C GLY A 170 -16.25 -6.41 -0.63
N LEU A 171 -17.08 -5.59 0.02
CA LEU A 171 -18.46 -5.94 0.34
C LEU A 171 -19.37 -6.10 -0.90
N LEU A 172 -18.93 -5.63 -2.08
CA LEU A 172 -19.63 -5.90 -3.35
C LEU A 172 -19.71 -7.40 -3.67
N THR A 173 -18.88 -8.23 -3.06
CA THR A 173 -18.94 -9.70 -3.18
C THR A 173 -20.27 -10.30 -2.76
N ARG A 174 -21.13 -9.54 -2.09
CA ARG A 174 -22.52 -9.92 -1.75
C ARG A 174 -23.39 -10.13 -3.00
N TRP A 175 -23.03 -9.52 -4.13
CA TRP A 175 -23.72 -9.65 -5.41
C TRP A 175 -22.88 -10.45 -6.42
N PRO A 176 -23.51 -11.23 -7.30
CA PRO A 176 -22.77 -12.02 -8.31
C PRO A 176 -21.85 -11.19 -9.19
N ALA A 177 -22.33 -10.07 -9.72
CA ALA A 177 -21.51 -9.14 -10.53
C ALA A 177 -20.38 -8.51 -9.70
N GLY A 178 -20.65 -8.18 -8.44
CA GLY A 178 -19.65 -7.61 -7.53
C GLY A 178 -18.48 -8.56 -7.25
N ARG A 179 -18.71 -9.87 -7.24
CA ARG A 179 -17.61 -10.85 -7.10
C ARG A 179 -16.60 -10.74 -8.24
N TRP A 180 -17.09 -10.56 -9.46
CA TRP A 180 -16.21 -10.37 -10.62
C TRP A 180 -15.49 -9.03 -10.57
N ALA A 181 -16.19 -7.96 -10.17
CA ALA A 181 -15.58 -6.64 -10.00
C ALA A 181 -14.46 -6.66 -8.95
N VAL A 182 -14.69 -7.30 -7.80
CA VAL A 182 -13.69 -7.44 -6.73
C VAL A 182 -12.48 -8.24 -7.21
N ARG A 183 -12.70 -9.35 -7.92
CA ARG A 183 -11.60 -10.17 -8.47
C ARG A 183 -10.81 -9.42 -9.54
N ALA A 184 -11.50 -8.68 -10.42
CA ALA A 184 -10.84 -7.81 -11.40
C ALA A 184 -10.02 -6.70 -10.72
N GLY A 185 -10.56 -6.09 -9.66
CA GLY A 185 -9.84 -5.14 -8.82
C GLY A 185 -8.58 -5.73 -8.20
N GLY A 186 -8.68 -6.96 -7.66
CA GLY A 186 -7.51 -7.71 -7.17
C GLY A 186 -6.48 -7.96 -8.27
N GLY A 187 -6.90 -8.35 -9.48
CA GLY A 187 -6.02 -8.50 -10.63
C GLY A 187 -5.31 -7.20 -11.00
N LEU A 188 -6.03 -6.08 -11.01
CA LEU A 188 -5.45 -4.76 -11.27
C LEU A 188 -4.42 -4.37 -10.21
N ILE A 189 -4.72 -4.57 -8.93
CA ILE A 189 -3.77 -4.35 -7.83
C ILE A 189 -2.50 -5.19 -8.04
N GLY A 190 -2.64 -6.48 -8.38
CA GLY A 190 -1.52 -7.36 -8.62
C GLY A 190 -0.66 -6.91 -9.81
N LEU A 191 -1.26 -6.42 -10.90
CA LEU A 191 -0.54 -5.87 -12.06
C LEU A 191 0.20 -4.58 -11.72
N VAL A 192 -0.43 -3.68 -10.96
CA VAL A 192 0.22 -2.46 -10.45
C VAL A 192 1.38 -2.83 -9.52
N GLY A 193 1.18 -3.78 -8.60
CA GLY A 193 2.26 -4.29 -7.75
C GLY A 193 3.41 -4.89 -8.55
N LEU A 194 3.12 -5.62 -9.63
CA LEU A 194 4.15 -6.18 -10.52
C LEU A 194 4.97 -5.08 -11.20
N SER A 195 4.34 -3.97 -11.61
CA SER A 195 5.08 -2.83 -12.20
C SER A 195 6.07 -2.21 -11.20
N PHE A 196 5.68 -2.07 -9.92
CA PHE A 196 6.58 -1.61 -8.87
C PHE A 196 7.69 -2.62 -8.57
N LEU A 197 7.35 -3.92 -8.54
CA LEU A 197 8.35 -4.96 -8.32
C LEU A 197 9.43 -4.97 -9.43
N LEU A 198 9.04 -4.82 -10.68
CA LEU A 198 9.99 -4.71 -11.79
C LEU A 198 10.85 -3.46 -11.63
N ALA A 199 10.28 -2.32 -11.24
CA ALA A 199 11.05 -1.10 -11.01
C ALA A 199 12.02 -1.22 -9.83
N ALA A 200 11.66 -1.94 -8.76
CA ALA A 200 12.52 -2.15 -7.59
C ALA A 200 13.68 -3.14 -7.83
N THR A 201 13.66 -3.89 -8.95
CA THR A 201 14.67 -4.92 -9.28
C THR A 201 15.58 -4.53 -10.44
N THR A 202 15.35 -3.40 -11.10
CA THR A 202 16.15 -2.84 -12.20
C THR A 202 17.04 -1.70 -11.72
#